data_44cb954dcf56d92bfebd800f131b2ad4
#
_entry.id   44cb954dcf56d92bfebd800f131b2ad4
#
_cell.length_a   1.000
_cell.length_b   1.000
_cell.length_c   1.000
_cell.angle_alpha   90.00
_cell.angle_beta   90.00
_cell.angle_gamma   90.00
#
_symmetry.space_group_name_H-M   'P 1'
#
loop_
_entity.id
_entity.type
_entity.pdbx_description
1 polymer ?
#
loop_
_entity_poly.entity_id
_entity_poly.type
_entity_poly.pdbx_seq_one_letter_code
_entity_poly.pdbx_strand_id
1 'polypeptide(L)'
;VQQWGVAMATATKVITQLRNEGLVSVTPGVGTVVAEVSPTRRPRLAQRSPADSGATAERIVEAAVAVADAEGLAAVSMRRVASEIGVATMSLYRHVADKDALVMQMMNAALGEWEEPDAPPERWRERLEVAGRQTWELFRRHPWLAPAMSITRPQAVPNALPLAEWVLAALDTRGLDMGTTFTAYITLFNYIRGTAFNIELEAEAQAQTGIDNEQWMDHQEPVLTELLTGGQFPTFSRLIQLDYDFSLDRLFEFGLQRLLDGLAMMVGDNQ
;
A
#
# COMPACT_ATOMS: atom_id res chain seq x y z
N VAL A 1 -39.75 -11.18 -5.24
CA VAL A 1 -38.97 -11.77 -4.13
C VAL A 1 -39.47 -13.22 -3.89
N GLN A 2 -40.70 -13.43 -3.50
CA GLN A 2 -41.24 -14.80 -3.24
C GLN A 2 -41.26 -15.68 -4.50
N GLN A 3 -41.55 -15.12 -5.66
CA GLN A 3 -41.67 -15.83 -6.94
C GLN A 3 -40.33 -16.26 -7.55
N TRP A 4 -39.24 -15.58 -7.21
CA TRP A 4 -37.90 -15.77 -7.80
C TRP A 4 -36.86 -16.27 -6.78
N GLY A 5 -37.20 -16.46 -5.54
CA GLY A 5 -36.31 -16.99 -4.50
C GLY A 5 -35.13 -16.13 -4.15
N VAL A 6 -35.16 -14.81 -4.46
CA VAL A 6 -34.06 -13.88 -4.20
C VAL A 6 -34.31 -13.04 -2.95
N ALA A 7 -33.25 -12.66 -2.24
CA ALA A 7 -33.32 -11.78 -1.08
C ALA A 7 -33.82 -10.37 -1.47
N MET A 8 -34.54 -9.70 -0.57
CA MET A 8 -35.07 -8.35 -0.78
C MET A 8 -33.99 -7.37 -1.21
N ALA A 9 -32.77 -7.41 -0.59
CA ALA A 9 -31.66 -6.57 -0.93
C ALA A 9 -31.17 -6.77 -2.38
N THR A 10 -31.19 -8.03 -2.86
CA THR A 10 -30.82 -8.37 -4.26
C THR A 10 -31.86 -7.84 -5.23
N ALA A 11 -33.15 -7.98 -4.92
CA ALA A 11 -34.23 -7.45 -5.75
C ALA A 11 -34.17 -5.91 -5.85
N THR A 12 -33.89 -5.24 -4.73
CA THR A 12 -33.70 -3.77 -4.71
C THR A 12 -32.51 -3.33 -5.55
N LYS A 13 -31.37 -4.05 -5.49
CA LYS A 13 -30.21 -3.76 -6.34
C LYS A 13 -30.54 -3.89 -7.83
N VAL A 14 -31.23 -4.95 -8.22
CA VAL A 14 -31.62 -5.17 -9.63
C VAL A 14 -32.54 -4.05 -10.13
N ILE A 15 -33.56 -3.68 -9.33
CA ILE A 15 -34.47 -2.59 -9.71
C ILE A 15 -33.73 -1.24 -9.83
N THR A 16 -32.76 -1.00 -8.92
CA THR A 16 -31.94 0.22 -8.99
C THR A 16 -31.07 0.23 -10.25
N GLN A 17 -30.48 -0.90 -10.62
CA GLN A 17 -29.70 -1.04 -11.84
C GLN A 17 -30.56 -0.80 -13.09
N LEU A 18 -31.72 -1.47 -13.19
CA LEU A 18 -32.67 -1.30 -14.31
C LEU A 18 -33.16 0.16 -14.44
N ARG A 19 -33.34 0.85 -13.31
CA ARG A 19 -33.70 2.28 -13.32
C ARG A 19 -32.55 3.15 -13.82
N ASN A 20 -31.31 2.86 -13.42
CA ASN A 20 -30.14 3.59 -13.91
C ASN A 20 -29.92 3.39 -15.42
N GLU A 21 -30.29 2.22 -15.93
CA GLU A 21 -30.27 1.90 -17.37
C GLU A 21 -31.49 2.48 -18.14
N GLY A 22 -32.43 3.11 -17.44
CA GLY A 22 -33.60 3.71 -18.04
C GLY A 22 -34.67 2.72 -18.52
N LEU A 23 -34.56 1.45 -18.10
CA LEU A 23 -35.47 0.37 -18.49
C LEU A 23 -36.75 0.34 -17.64
N VAL A 24 -36.71 0.95 -16.45
CA VAL A 24 -37.87 1.07 -15.57
C VAL A 24 -37.96 2.47 -14.97
N SER A 25 -39.18 2.91 -14.65
CA SER A 25 -39.47 4.18 -13.97
C SER A 25 -40.38 3.94 -12.75
N VAL A 26 -40.26 4.82 -11.75
CA VAL A 26 -41.10 4.78 -10.55
C VAL A 26 -42.25 5.77 -10.73
N THR A 27 -43.49 5.26 -10.66
CA THR A 27 -44.71 6.08 -10.72
C THR A 27 -45.36 6.12 -9.35
N PRO A 28 -45.55 7.30 -8.72
CA PRO A 28 -46.20 7.40 -7.42
C PRO A 28 -47.58 6.76 -7.45
N GLY A 29 -47.84 5.89 -6.47
CA GLY A 29 -49.10 5.17 -6.35
C GLY A 29 -49.26 3.90 -7.22
N VAL A 30 -48.37 3.68 -8.20
CA VAL A 30 -48.42 2.51 -9.11
C VAL A 30 -47.24 1.56 -8.85
N GLY A 31 -46.07 2.08 -8.48
CA GLY A 31 -44.85 1.29 -8.27
C GLY A 31 -43.81 1.44 -9.41
N THR A 32 -43.00 0.42 -9.61
CA THR A 32 -41.98 0.37 -10.67
C THR A 32 -42.58 -0.24 -11.95
N VAL A 33 -42.58 0.51 -13.03
CA VAL A 33 -43.11 0.10 -14.34
C VAL A 33 -42.01 0.10 -15.40
N VAL A 34 -42.14 -0.73 -16.43
CA VAL A 34 -41.23 -0.76 -17.57
C VAL A 34 -41.36 0.60 -18.32
N ALA A 35 -40.23 1.22 -18.61
CA ALA A 35 -40.21 2.48 -19.33
C ALA A 35 -40.64 2.28 -20.80
N GLU A 36 -41.59 3.08 -21.29
CA GLU A 36 -41.96 3.06 -22.72
C GLU A 36 -40.80 3.60 -23.56
N VAL A 37 -40.33 2.79 -24.50
CA VAL A 37 -39.29 3.18 -25.45
C VAL A 37 -39.92 4.08 -26.51
N SER A 38 -39.93 5.39 -26.28
CA SER A 38 -40.28 6.37 -27.32
C SER A 38 -39.10 6.52 -28.30
N PRO A 39 -39.32 6.37 -29.63
CA PRO A 39 -38.24 6.25 -30.62
C PRO A 39 -37.53 7.60 -30.99
N THR A 40 -37.72 8.67 -30.25
CA THR A 40 -37.18 10.01 -30.60
C THR A 40 -36.71 10.80 -29.38
N ARG A 41 -35.81 10.22 -28.58
CA ARG A 41 -35.01 11.05 -27.69
C ARG A 41 -33.54 10.71 -27.91
N ARG A 42 -32.86 11.49 -28.78
CA ARG A 42 -31.40 11.57 -28.79
C ARG A 42 -30.96 11.77 -27.33
N PRO A 43 -29.95 11.04 -26.85
CA PRO A 43 -29.42 11.28 -25.51
C PRO A 43 -29.03 12.77 -25.48
N ARG A 44 -29.71 13.55 -24.66
CA ARG A 44 -29.16 14.80 -24.20
C ARG A 44 -27.89 14.43 -23.49
N LEU A 45 -26.75 14.76 -24.10
CA LEU A 45 -25.47 14.79 -23.40
C LEU A 45 -25.76 15.50 -22.08
N ALA A 46 -25.68 14.73 -20.99
CA ALA A 46 -25.80 15.29 -19.66
C ALA A 46 -24.83 16.47 -19.61
N GLN A 47 -25.37 17.67 -19.43
CA GLN A 47 -24.55 18.83 -19.16
C GLN A 47 -23.74 18.47 -17.96
N ARG A 48 -22.41 18.30 -18.13
CA ARG A 48 -21.45 18.13 -17.07
C ARG A 48 -21.65 19.30 -16.12
N SER A 49 -22.11 19.03 -14.91
CA SER A 49 -22.11 20.02 -13.84
C SER A 49 -20.68 20.52 -13.67
N PRO A 50 -20.42 21.80 -13.45
CA PRO A 50 -19.07 22.33 -13.24
C PRO A 50 -18.30 21.61 -12.11
N ALA A 51 -19.00 21.02 -11.14
CA ALA A 51 -18.45 20.17 -10.10
C ALA A 51 -17.93 18.80 -10.60
N ASP A 52 -18.30 18.37 -11.81
CA ASP A 52 -17.95 17.07 -12.38
C ASP A 52 -16.68 17.12 -13.27
N SER A 53 -16.22 18.32 -13.64
CA SER A 53 -15.05 18.51 -14.51
C SER A 53 -13.71 18.38 -13.77
N GLY A 54 -13.71 18.12 -12.48
CA GLY A 54 -12.52 18.12 -11.63
C GLY A 54 -11.99 16.75 -11.20
N ALA A 55 -12.78 15.66 -11.31
CA ALA A 55 -12.34 14.33 -10.92
C ALA A 55 -11.84 13.56 -12.15
N THR A 56 -10.54 13.29 -12.21
CA THR A 56 -9.94 12.29 -13.09
C THR A 56 -9.47 11.12 -12.25
N ALA A 57 -9.23 9.95 -12.84
CA ALA A 57 -8.72 8.79 -12.11
C ALA A 57 -7.39 9.13 -11.42
N GLU A 58 -6.49 9.82 -12.12
CA GLU A 58 -5.18 10.24 -11.61
C GLU A 58 -5.33 11.15 -10.38
N ARG A 59 -6.15 12.20 -10.45
CA ARG A 59 -6.38 13.12 -9.32
C ARG A 59 -6.99 12.44 -8.11
N ILE A 60 -7.84 11.43 -8.33
CA ILE A 60 -8.44 10.65 -7.25
C ILE A 60 -7.34 9.84 -6.55
N VAL A 61 -6.46 9.19 -7.32
CA VAL A 61 -5.35 8.40 -6.79
C VAL A 61 -4.34 9.29 -6.06
N GLU A 62 -3.92 10.40 -6.66
CA GLU A 62 -3.02 11.38 -6.04
C GLU A 62 -3.55 11.88 -4.70
N ALA A 63 -4.83 12.26 -4.65
CA ALA A 63 -5.46 12.70 -3.40
C ALA A 63 -5.55 11.58 -2.37
N ALA A 64 -5.82 10.35 -2.80
CA ALA A 64 -5.88 9.20 -1.90
C ALA A 64 -4.49 8.84 -1.34
N VAL A 65 -3.44 8.94 -2.15
CA VAL A 65 -2.04 8.79 -1.72
C VAL A 65 -1.70 9.88 -0.71
N ALA A 66 -1.99 11.15 -1.00
CA ALA A 66 -1.73 12.25 -0.09
C ALA A 66 -2.45 12.10 1.27
N VAL A 67 -3.70 11.62 1.26
CA VAL A 67 -4.44 11.31 2.51
C VAL A 67 -3.76 10.16 3.27
N ALA A 68 -3.33 9.10 2.56
CA ALA A 68 -2.66 7.97 3.20
C ALA A 68 -1.30 8.36 3.78
N ASP A 69 -0.52 9.19 3.08
CA ASP A 69 0.78 9.67 3.55
C ASP A 69 0.66 10.56 4.80
N ALA A 70 -0.42 11.35 4.89
CA ALA A 70 -0.63 12.28 5.99
C ALA A 70 -1.37 11.67 7.20
N GLU A 71 -2.30 10.73 6.96
CA GLU A 71 -3.26 10.26 7.97
C GLU A 71 -3.27 8.73 8.13
N GLY A 72 -2.43 7.99 7.37
CA GLY A 72 -2.40 6.53 7.31
C GLY A 72 -3.49 5.92 6.40
N LEU A 73 -3.30 4.65 6.03
CA LEU A 73 -4.21 3.93 5.14
C LEU A 73 -5.63 3.80 5.70
N ALA A 74 -5.77 3.74 7.01
CA ALA A 74 -7.07 3.62 7.70
C ALA A 74 -7.98 4.83 7.42
N ALA A 75 -7.41 6.03 7.28
CA ALA A 75 -8.14 7.27 6.99
C ALA A 75 -8.68 7.32 5.55
N VAL A 76 -8.10 6.57 4.62
CA VAL A 76 -8.55 6.54 3.22
C VAL A 76 -9.95 5.96 3.13
N SER A 77 -10.88 6.78 2.69
CA SER A 77 -12.25 6.39 2.36
C SER A 77 -12.75 7.20 1.17
N MET A 78 -13.70 6.67 0.41
CA MET A 78 -14.27 7.38 -0.74
C MET A 78 -14.81 8.77 -0.37
N ARG A 79 -15.34 8.92 0.86
CA ARG A 79 -15.81 10.20 1.37
C ARG A 79 -14.66 11.17 1.68
N ARG A 80 -13.58 10.67 2.34
CA ARG A 80 -12.41 11.51 2.70
C ARG A 80 -11.71 12.01 1.44
N VAL A 81 -11.49 11.12 0.46
CA VAL A 81 -10.86 11.46 -0.83
C VAL A 81 -11.73 12.44 -1.64
N ALA A 82 -13.06 12.23 -1.68
CA ALA A 82 -13.98 13.16 -2.35
C ALA A 82 -13.94 14.56 -1.73
N SER A 83 -13.85 14.63 -0.40
CA SER A 83 -13.71 15.90 0.34
C SER A 83 -12.39 16.58 0.01
N GLU A 84 -11.30 15.82 -0.12
CA GLU A 84 -9.97 16.34 -0.46
C GLU A 84 -9.94 17.07 -1.80
N ILE A 85 -10.54 16.46 -2.83
CA ILE A 85 -10.57 17.05 -4.18
C ILE A 85 -11.79 17.97 -4.45
N GLY A 86 -12.67 18.14 -3.45
CA GLY A 86 -13.82 19.05 -3.54
C GLY A 86 -14.94 18.58 -4.46
N VAL A 87 -15.20 17.27 -4.56
CA VAL A 87 -16.26 16.70 -5.39
C VAL A 87 -17.27 15.87 -4.59
N ALA A 88 -18.41 15.55 -5.20
CA ALA A 88 -19.35 14.62 -4.59
C ALA A 88 -18.78 13.19 -4.58
N THR A 89 -18.97 12.45 -3.48
CA THR A 89 -18.49 11.06 -3.34
C THR A 89 -18.95 10.14 -4.49
N MET A 90 -20.16 10.34 -5.01
CA MET A 90 -20.69 9.58 -6.14
C MET A 90 -19.92 9.82 -7.45
N SER A 91 -19.18 10.93 -7.56
CA SER A 91 -18.33 11.19 -8.71
C SER A 91 -17.13 10.26 -8.78
N LEU A 92 -16.58 9.84 -7.63
CA LEU A 92 -15.46 8.91 -7.55
C LEU A 92 -15.84 7.53 -8.08
N TYR A 93 -17.05 7.05 -7.76
CA TYR A 93 -17.51 5.72 -8.18
C TYR A 93 -17.65 5.53 -9.70
N ARG A 94 -17.54 6.62 -10.48
CA ARG A 94 -17.43 6.54 -11.95
C ARG A 94 -16.03 6.17 -12.43
N HIS A 95 -15.03 6.37 -11.59
CA HIS A 95 -13.61 6.15 -11.90
C HIS A 95 -13.02 4.97 -11.14
N VAL A 96 -13.51 4.71 -9.93
CA VAL A 96 -13.00 3.68 -9.01
C VAL A 96 -14.18 2.90 -8.44
N ALA A 97 -14.17 1.57 -8.59
CA ALA A 97 -15.31 0.72 -8.22
C ALA A 97 -15.59 0.72 -6.71
N ASP A 98 -14.53 0.63 -5.90
CA ASP A 98 -14.59 0.55 -4.44
C ASP A 98 -13.26 0.99 -3.82
N LYS A 99 -13.16 0.87 -2.47
CA LYS A 99 -11.93 1.19 -1.73
C LYS A 99 -10.77 0.27 -2.11
N ASP A 100 -11.02 -1.01 -2.32
CA ASP A 100 -9.96 -1.98 -2.62
C ASP A 100 -9.34 -1.69 -3.99
N ALA A 101 -10.19 -1.36 -4.99
CA ALA A 101 -9.74 -0.90 -6.30
C ALA A 101 -8.95 0.40 -6.21
N LEU A 102 -9.33 1.33 -5.32
CA LEU A 102 -8.58 2.56 -5.07
C LEU A 102 -7.20 2.25 -4.49
N VAL A 103 -7.12 1.42 -3.46
CA VAL A 103 -5.84 1.02 -2.83
C VAL A 103 -4.92 0.35 -3.84
N MET A 104 -5.46 -0.50 -4.74
CA MET A 104 -4.66 -1.09 -5.82
C MET A 104 -4.08 -0.03 -6.76
N GLN A 105 -4.84 0.99 -7.12
CA GLN A 105 -4.36 2.09 -7.96
C GLN A 105 -3.33 2.96 -7.22
N MET A 106 -3.53 3.22 -5.93
CA MET A 106 -2.56 3.92 -5.07
C MET A 106 -1.23 3.15 -5.00
N MET A 107 -1.27 1.83 -4.75
CA MET A 107 -0.07 0.98 -4.75
C MET A 107 0.66 1.03 -6.09
N ASN A 108 -0.10 0.95 -7.19
CA ASN A 108 0.48 1.03 -8.53
C ASN A 108 1.12 2.39 -8.82
N ALA A 109 0.52 3.49 -8.35
CA ALA A 109 1.08 4.83 -8.48
C ALA A 109 2.38 4.97 -7.67
N ALA A 110 2.37 4.60 -6.38
CA ALA A 110 3.54 4.68 -5.51
C ALA A 110 4.71 3.81 -6.02
N LEU A 111 4.44 2.57 -6.45
CA LEU A 111 5.47 1.70 -7.01
C LEU A 111 5.99 2.17 -8.37
N GLY A 112 5.23 3.01 -9.06
CA GLY A 112 5.66 3.67 -10.30
C GLY A 112 6.68 4.79 -10.10
N GLU A 113 6.95 5.19 -8.85
CA GLU A 113 7.99 6.15 -8.52
C GLU A 113 9.40 5.52 -8.48
N TRP A 114 9.48 4.20 -8.57
CA TRP A 114 10.77 3.54 -8.73
C TRP A 114 11.33 3.82 -10.13
N GLU A 115 12.56 4.31 -10.16
CA GLU A 115 13.27 4.63 -11.40
C GLU A 115 14.59 3.86 -11.47
N GLU A 116 14.84 3.29 -12.64
CA GLU A 116 16.15 2.71 -12.93
C GLU A 116 17.20 3.82 -12.98
N PRO A 117 18.37 3.66 -12.31
CA PRO A 117 19.44 4.67 -12.38
C PRO A 117 19.95 4.88 -13.81
N ASP A 118 20.21 6.13 -14.18
CA ASP A 118 20.80 6.51 -15.49
C ASP A 118 22.10 5.76 -15.79
N ALA A 119 22.89 5.46 -14.76
CA ALA A 119 24.12 4.69 -14.83
C ALA A 119 24.03 3.47 -13.91
N PRO A 120 23.42 2.36 -14.40
CA PRO A 120 23.22 1.16 -13.58
C PRO A 120 24.56 0.52 -13.20
N PRO A 121 24.75 0.13 -11.93
CA PRO A 121 25.93 -0.60 -11.50
C PRO A 121 26.11 -1.91 -12.28
N GLU A 122 27.36 -2.29 -12.57
CA GLU A 122 27.66 -3.56 -13.23
C GLU A 122 27.59 -4.75 -12.27
N ARG A 123 27.94 -4.54 -11.00
CA ARG A 123 28.00 -5.60 -9.99
C ARG A 123 26.61 -5.89 -9.42
N TRP A 124 26.26 -7.16 -9.35
CA TRP A 124 24.95 -7.62 -8.84
C TRP A 124 24.65 -7.08 -7.43
N ARG A 125 25.66 -7.07 -6.54
CA ARG A 125 25.52 -6.61 -5.17
C ARG A 125 25.12 -5.12 -5.14
N GLU A 126 25.81 -4.29 -5.90
CA GLU A 126 25.53 -2.86 -5.99
C GLU A 126 24.12 -2.61 -6.55
N ARG A 127 23.69 -3.41 -7.53
CA ARG A 127 22.32 -3.34 -8.08
C ARG A 127 21.29 -3.65 -7.01
N LEU A 128 21.50 -4.68 -6.19
CA LEU A 128 20.59 -5.02 -5.10
C LEU A 128 20.62 -3.96 -3.97
N GLU A 129 21.77 -3.38 -3.69
CA GLU A 129 21.89 -2.27 -2.75
C GLU A 129 21.08 -1.05 -3.20
N VAL A 130 21.18 -0.67 -4.48
CA VAL A 130 20.38 0.42 -5.07
C VAL A 130 18.89 0.11 -4.95
N ALA A 131 18.47 -1.07 -5.41
CA ALA A 131 17.07 -1.49 -5.33
C ALA A 131 16.56 -1.49 -3.89
N GLY A 132 17.35 -1.99 -2.95
CA GLY A 132 17.00 -2.05 -1.54
C GLY A 132 16.81 -0.67 -0.94
N ARG A 133 17.75 0.25 -1.17
CA ARG A 133 17.70 1.63 -0.64
C ARG A 133 16.56 2.44 -1.29
N GLN A 134 16.35 2.33 -2.60
CA GLN A 134 15.22 2.99 -3.25
C GLN A 134 13.88 2.46 -2.75
N THR A 135 13.76 1.14 -2.52
CA THR A 135 12.55 0.54 -1.93
C THR A 135 12.33 1.03 -0.49
N TRP A 136 13.40 1.17 0.30
CA TRP A 136 13.34 1.73 1.65
C TRP A 136 12.84 3.18 1.64
N GLU A 137 13.41 4.02 0.78
CA GLU A 137 13.00 5.42 0.63
C GLU A 137 11.55 5.54 0.14
N LEU A 138 11.10 4.62 -0.71
CA LEU A 138 9.70 4.55 -1.15
C LEU A 138 8.78 4.27 0.04
N PHE A 139 9.10 3.29 0.89
CA PHE A 139 8.31 3.00 2.09
C PHE A 139 8.39 4.13 3.13
N ARG A 140 9.49 4.85 3.21
CA ARG A 140 9.58 6.05 4.06
C ARG A 140 8.67 7.17 3.59
N ARG A 141 8.55 7.34 2.28
CA ARG A 141 7.68 8.34 1.65
C ARG A 141 6.22 7.95 1.75
N HIS A 142 5.94 6.65 1.65
CA HIS A 142 4.61 6.07 1.69
C HIS A 142 4.52 4.96 2.76
N PRO A 143 4.45 5.31 4.06
CA PRO A 143 4.45 4.32 5.16
C PRO A 143 3.35 3.28 5.03
N TRP A 144 2.18 3.67 4.53
CA TRP A 144 1.01 2.82 4.29
C TRP A 144 1.25 1.71 3.23
N LEU A 145 2.27 1.86 2.38
CA LEU A 145 2.52 0.90 1.28
C LEU A 145 2.99 -0.45 1.81
N ALA A 146 3.86 -0.47 2.83
CA ALA A 146 4.38 -1.72 3.40
C ALA A 146 3.27 -2.61 3.99
N PRO A 147 2.33 -2.13 4.82
CA PRO A 147 1.19 -2.94 5.28
C PRO A 147 0.16 -3.26 4.17
N ALA A 148 0.00 -2.41 3.15
CA ALA A 148 -0.93 -2.65 2.05
C ALA A 148 -0.51 -3.85 1.17
N MET A 149 0.79 -4.17 1.09
CA MET A 149 1.31 -5.26 0.27
C MET A 149 1.27 -6.61 1.00
N SER A 150 0.87 -7.67 0.32
CA SER A 150 0.87 -9.04 0.85
C SER A 150 1.86 -9.94 0.11
N ILE A 151 2.70 -10.63 0.89
CA ILE A 151 3.62 -11.66 0.33
C ILE A 151 2.87 -12.94 -0.04
N THR A 152 1.91 -13.35 0.80
CA THR A 152 1.20 -14.62 0.64
C THR A 152 -0.02 -14.53 -0.29
N ARG A 153 -0.50 -13.31 -0.54
CA ARG A 153 -1.59 -13.01 -1.48
C ARG A 153 -1.19 -11.81 -2.34
N PRO A 154 -0.19 -11.99 -3.22
CA PRO A 154 0.35 -10.88 -4.01
C PRO A 154 -0.73 -10.32 -4.92
N GLN A 155 -0.81 -9.00 -4.94
CA GLN A 155 -1.67 -8.28 -5.86
C GLN A 155 -0.94 -8.10 -7.20
N ALA A 156 -1.70 -8.13 -8.30
CA ALA A 156 -1.18 -7.86 -9.63
C ALA A 156 -1.00 -6.35 -9.83
N VAL A 157 0.14 -5.82 -9.43
CA VAL A 157 0.51 -4.41 -9.54
C VAL A 157 1.54 -4.25 -10.67
N PRO A 158 1.17 -3.70 -11.83
CA PRO A 158 2.08 -3.61 -12.99
C PRO A 158 3.38 -2.86 -12.69
N ASN A 159 3.32 -1.76 -11.96
CA ASN A 159 4.50 -0.93 -11.63
C ASN A 159 5.45 -1.57 -10.59
N ALA A 160 5.10 -2.73 -10.01
CA ALA A 160 6.03 -3.52 -9.22
C ALA A 160 7.02 -4.34 -10.07
N LEU A 161 6.69 -4.59 -11.35
CA LEU A 161 7.46 -5.46 -12.22
C LEU A 161 8.85 -4.91 -12.58
N PRO A 162 9.04 -3.62 -12.88
CA PRO A 162 10.37 -3.08 -13.20
C PRO A 162 11.40 -3.31 -12.09
N LEU A 163 11.03 -3.03 -10.83
CA LEU A 163 11.90 -3.30 -9.68
C LEU A 163 12.19 -4.80 -9.51
N ALA A 164 11.16 -5.63 -9.64
CA ALA A 164 11.32 -7.08 -9.53
C ALA A 164 12.27 -7.61 -10.61
N GLU A 165 12.08 -7.21 -11.87
CA GLU A 165 12.93 -7.59 -12.99
C GLU A 165 14.37 -7.13 -12.78
N TRP A 166 14.59 -5.91 -12.30
CA TRP A 166 15.90 -5.38 -11.99
C TRP A 166 16.69 -6.27 -11.02
N VAL A 167 16.05 -6.70 -9.93
CA VAL A 167 16.68 -7.56 -8.91
C VAL A 167 16.87 -8.98 -9.43
N LEU A 168 15.86 -9.56 -10.07
CA LEU A 168 15.91 -10.91 -10.62
C LEU A 168 16.99 -11.03 -11.71
N ALA A 169 17.08 -10.08 -12.64
CA ALA A 169 18.10 -10.07 -13.67
C ALA A 169 19.53 -9.94 -13.10
N ALA A 170 19.71 -9.20 -12.01
CA ALA A 170 21.01 -9.11 -11.35
C ALA A 170 21.47 -10.43 -10.72
N LEU A 171 20.52 -11.25 -10.23
CA LEU A 171 20.79 -12.55 -9.61
C LEU A 171 20.86 -13.69 -10.63
N ASP A 172 20.09 -13.65 -11.72
CA ASP A 172 20.03 -14.71 -12.75
C ASP A 172 21.40 -14.97 -13.39
N THR A 173 22.23 -13.95 -13.53
CA THR A 173 23.58 -14.08 -14.08
C THR A 173 24.57 -14.83 -13.16
N ARG A 174 24.15 -15.29 -11.98
CA ARG A 174 25.02 -15.88 -10.94
C ARG A 174 24.98 -17.41 -10.87
N GLY A 175 24.28 -18.05 -11.82
CA GLY A 175 24.23 -19.52 -11.86
C GLY A 175 23.31 -20.16 -10.83
N LEU A 176 22.46 -19.39 -10.19
CA LEU A 176 21.38 -19.88 -9.34
C LEU A 176 20.23 -20.39 -10.21
N ASP A 177 19.54 -21.42 -9.76
CA ASP A 177 18.27 -21.79 -10.39
C ASP A 177 17.19 -20.72 -10.12
N MET A 178 16.20 -20.64 -11.01
CA MET A 178 15.16 -19.60 -10.96
C MET A 178 14.36 -19.63 -9.65
N GLY A 179 14.13 -20.80 -9.05
CA GLY A 179 13.42 -20.91 -7.76
C GLY A 179 14.23 -20.30 -6.62
N THR A 180 15.53 -20.55 -6.58
CA THR A 180 16.45 -19.94 -5.60
C THR A 180 16.58 -18.45 -5.84
N THR A 181 16.72 -17.99 -7.09
CA THR A 181 16.75 -16.58 -7.47
C THR A 181 15.50 -15.83 -7.00
N PHE A 182 14.31 -16.40 -7.25
CA PHE A 182 13.05 -15.82 -6.81
C PHE A 182 12.93 -15.81 -5.27
N THR A 183 13.38 -16.87 -4.59
CA THR A 183 13.36 -16.93 -3.14
C THR A 183 14.28 -15.86 -2.53
N ALA A 184 15.46 -15.64 -3.10
CA ALA A 184 16.37 -14.57 -2.69
C ALA A 184 15.74 -13.18 -2.85
N TYR A 185 15.08 -12.92 -3.99
CA TYR A 185 14.31 -11.69 -4.23
C TYR A 185 13.23 -11.48 -3.16
N ILE A 186 12.38 -12.47 -2.94
CA ILE A 186 11.29 -12.37 -1.94
C ILE A 186 11.85 -12.21 -0.52
N THR A 187 12.98 -12.85 -0.20
CA THR A 187 13.63 -12.70 1.11
C THR A 187 14.11 -11.27 1.33
N LEU A 188 14.80 -10.70 0.35
CA LEU A 188 15.25 -9.30 0.39
C LEU A 188 14.05 -8.34 0.51
N PHE A 189 13.06 -8.48 -0.35
CA PHE A 189 11.86 -7.66 -0.33
C PHE A 189 11.11 -7.76 1.00
N ASN A 190 10.93 -8.98 1.54
CA ASN A 190 10.23 -9.20 2.81
C ASN A 190 10.99 -8.60 3.99
N TYR A 191 12.32 -8.63 3.98
CA TYR A 191 13.12 -7.96 4.99
C TYR A 191 12.88 -6.44 4.97
N ILE A 192 13.02 -5.81 3.82
CA ILE A 192 12.82 -4.36 3.66
C ILE A 192 11.41 -3.96 4.08
N ARG A 193 10.40 -4.66 3.53
CA ARG A 193 9.00 -4.43 3.86
C ARG A 193 8.71 -4.66 5.36
N GLY A 194 9.23 -5.73 5.94
CA GLY A 194 9.01 -6.05 7.35
C GLY A 194 9.60 -4.99 8.29
N THR A 195 10.77 -4.43 7.94
CA THR A 195 11.37 -3.31 8.67
C THR A 195 10.53 -2.04 8.49
N ALA A 196 10.10 -1.75 7.25
CA ALA A 196 9.30 -0.57 6.92
C ALA A 196 7.89 -0.59 7.55
N PHE A 197 7.32 -1.78 7.79
CA PHE A 197 6.02 -1.93 8.45
C PHE A 197 5.95 -1.18 9.79
N ASN A 198 7.09 -1.06 10.49
CA ASN A 198 7.16 -0.35 11.77
C ASN A 198 7.03 1.17 11.62
N ILE A 199 7.22 1.74 10.42
CA ILE A 199 7.13 3.19 10.21
C ILE A 199 5.68 3.66 10.42
N GLU A 200 4.70 2.96 9.83
CA GLU A 200 3.28 3.32 10.02
C GLU A 200 2.81 3.00 11.44
N LEU A 201 3.25 1.87 12.02
CA LEU A 201 2.92 1.54 13.42
C LEU A 201 3.39 2.61 14.40
N GLU A 202 4.61 3.13 14.22
CA GLU A 202 5.14 4.20 15.04
C GLU A 202 4.35 5.51 14.85
N ALA A 203 4.04 5.87 13.61
CA ALA A 203 3.23 7.05 13.32
C ALA A 203 1.82 6.95 13.95
N GLU A 204 1.18 5.79 13.86
CA GLU A 204 -0.11 5.53 14.51
C GLU A 204 -0.01 5.60 16.04
N ALA A 205 1.03 5.00 16.64
CA ALA A 205 1.26 5.02 18.08
C ALA A 205 1.48 6.46 18.58
N GLN A 206 2.31 7.24 17.89
CA GLN A 206 2.55 8.63 18.20
C GLN A 206 1.27 9.47 18.07
N ALA A 207 0.47 9.26 17.03
CA ALA A 207 -0.80 9.96 16.86
C ALA A 207 -1.81 9.65 18.00
N GLN A 208 -1.79 8.42 18.54
CA GLN A 208 -2.69 7.99 19.61
C GLN A 208 -2.23 8.43 21.00
N THR A 209 -0.91 8.39 21.25
CA THR A 209 -0.34 8.63 22.58
C THR A 209 0.18 10.06 22.79
N GLY A 210 0.52 10.75 21.70
CA GLY A 210 1.15 12.07 21.70
C GLY A 210 2.64 12.06 22.07
N ILE A 211 3.26 10.86 22.20
CA ILE A 211 4.68 10.70 22.53
C ILE A 211 5.38 9.92 21.41
N ASP A 212 6.64 10.25 21.14
CA ASP A 212 7.48 9.57 20.19
C ASP A 212 8.16 8.32 20.79
N ASN A 213 8.90 7.60 19.97
CA ASN A 213 9.58 6.37 20.37
C ASN A 213 10.64 6.62 21.49
N GLU A 214 11.35 7.73 21.47
CA GLU A 214 12.35 8.07 22.50
C GLU A 214 11.66 8.27 23.85
N GLN A 215 10.62 9.09 23.90
CA GLN A 215 9.80 9.32 25.08
C GLN A 215 9.12 8.04 25.58
N TRP A 216 8.69 7.17 24.64
CA TRP A 216 8.14 5.87 25.00
C TRP A 216 9.18 4.99 25.70
N MET A 217 10.41 4.94 25.17
CA MET A 217 11.50 4.17 25.78
C MET A 217 11.88 4.70 27.17
N ASP A 218 11.94 6.02 27.36
CA ASP A 218 12.16 6.64 28.66
C ASP A 218 11.10 6.21 29.69
N HIS A 219 9.84 6.10 29.28
CA HIS A 219 8.76 5.60 30.14
C HIS A 219 8.91 4.11 30.50
N GLN A 220 9.55 3.30 29.63
CA GLN A 220 9.78 1.86 29.88
C GLN A 220 11.02 1.60 30.71
N GLU A 221 11.99 2.51 30.76
CA GLU A 221 13.28 2.30 31.44
C GLU A 221 13.15 1.89 32.91
N PRO A 222 12.30 2.51 33.76
CA PRO A 222 12.14 2.09 35.16
C PRO A 222 11.63 0.65 35.29
N VAL A 223 10.66 0.27 34.46
CA VAL A 223 10.07 -1.09 34.46
C VAL A 223 11.11 -2.12 34.01
N LEU A 224 11.86 -1.83 32.96
CA LEU A 224 12.94 -2.70 32.49
C LEU A 224 14.03 -2.86 33.53
N THR A 225 14.43 -1.80 34.20
CA THR A 225 15.41 -1.81 35.27
C THR A 225 14.96 -2.71 36.42
N GLU A 226 13.70 -2.59 36.87
CA GLU A 226 13.13 -3.45 37.90
C GLU A 226 13.15 -4.93 37.52
N LEU A 227 12.75 -5.29 36.29
CA LEU A 227 12.74 -6.63 35.74
C LEU A 227 14.16 -7.28 35.73
N LEU A 228 15.19 -6.44 35.59
CA LEU A 228 16.59 -6.89 35.50
C LEU A 228 17.31 -6.96 36.85
N THR A 229 16.71 -6.45 37.92
CA THR A 229 17.32 -6.38 39.26
C THR A 229 17.71 -7.77 39.84
N GLY A 230 17.08 -8.86 39.38
CA GLY A 230 17.33 -10.23 39.82
C GLY A 230 18.60 -10.88 39.25
N GLY A 231 19.37 -10.23 38.40
CA GLY A 231 20.59 -10.73 37.78
C GLY A 231 20.41 -11.94 36.83
N GLN A 232 19.17 -12.26 36.46
CA GLN A 232 18.85 -13.41 35.60
C GLN A 232 19.20 -13.14 34.12
N PHE A 233 19.36 -11.89 33.72
CA PHE A 233 19.58 -11.44 32.32
C PHE A 233 20.87 -10.61 32.18
N PRO A 234 22.06 -11.15 32.43
CA PRO A 234 23.30 -10.35 32.52
C PRO A 234 23.68 -9.69 31.18
N THR A 235 23.33 -10.29 30.04
CA THR A 235 23.62 -9.72 28.72
C THR A 235 22.68 -8.57 28.42
N PHE A 236 21.41 -8.73 28.73
CA PHE A 236 20.40 -7.67 28.54
C PHE A 236 20.65 -6.48 29.46
N SER A 237 21.07 -6.72 30.71
CA SER A 237 21.48 -5.67 31.67
C SER A 237 22.65 -4.83 31.14
N ARG A 238 23.60 -5.43 30.42
CA ARG A 238 24.66 -4.67 29.76
C ARG A 238 24.15 -3.84 28.56
N LEU A 239 23.17 -4.36 27.81
CA LEU A 239 22.57 -3.64 26.70
C LEU A 239 21.88 -2.34 27.13
N ILE A 240 21.10 -2.37 28.23
CA ILE A 240 20.41 -1.20 28.77
C ILE A 240 21.40 -0.13 29.26
N GLN A 241 22.62 -0.51 29.66
CA GLN A 241 23.64 0.45 30.07
C GLN A 241 24.35 1.13 28.89
N LEU A 242 24.07 0.68 27.66
CA LEU A 242 24.59 1.32 26.46
C LEU A 242 23.65 2.47 26.04
N ASP A 243 24.23 3.61 25.79
CA ASP A 243 23.55 4.69 25.07
C ASP A 243 23.39 4.27 23.59
N TYR A 244 22.33 3.46 23.34
CA TYR A 244 22.07 2.90 22.03
C TYR A 244 20.94 3.66 21.36
N ASP A 245 21.31 4.52 20.44
CA ASP A 245 20.37 5.21 19.54
C ASP A 245 19.76 4.21 18.55
N PHE A 246 18.52 3.77 18.82
CA PHE A 246 17.77 2.90 17.92
C PHE A 246 17.20 3.69 16.75
N SER A 247 17.47 3.23 15.53
CA SER A 247 16.95 3.83 14.30
C SER A 247 16.55 2.74 13.32
N LEU A 248 15.36 2.85 12.72
CA LEU A 248 14.90 1.94 11.67
C LEU A 248 15.81 2.00 10.43
N ASP A 249 16.40 3.16 10.13
CA ASP A 249 17.36 3.31 9.03
C ASP A 249 18.63 2.49 9.29
N ARG A 250 19.16 2.54 10.52
CA ARG A 250 20.32 1.73 10.90
C ARG A 250 20.00 0.24 10.91
N LEU A 251 18.82 -0.14 11.39
CA LEU A 251 18.36 -1.52 11.35
C LEU A 251 18.24 -2.00 9.91
N PHE A 252 17.61 -1.21 9.04
CA PHE A 252 17.48 -1.52 7.62
C PHE A 252 18.86 -1.69 6.95
N GLU A 253 19.76 -0.73 7.09
CA GLU A 253 21.07 -0.80 6.41
C GLU A 253 21.91 -1.98 6.94
N PHE A 254 21.90 -2.23 8.25
CA PHE A 254 22.59 -3.37 8.82
C PHE A 254 22.10 -4.70 8.25
N GLY A 255 20.79 -4.90 8.21
CA GLY A 255 20.23 -6.16 7.71
C GLY A 255 20.35 -6.32 6.20
N LEU A 256 20.21 -5.22 5.42
CA LEU A 256 20.47 -5.23 3.99
C LEU A 256 21.88 -5.79 3.71
N GLN A 257 22.90 -5.23 4.36
CA GLN A 257 24.28 -5.70 4.18
C GLN A 257 24.46 -7.18 4.58
N ARG A 258 23.87 -7.62 5.69
CA ARG A 258 23.97 -9.03 6.13
C ARG A 258 23.26 -9.99 5.18
N LEU A 259 22.13 -9.62 4.62
CA LEU A 259 21.45 -10.41 3.59
C LEU A 259 22.29 -10.51 2.31
N LEU A 260 22.89 -9.41 1.86
CA LEU A 260 23.75 -9.41 0.69
C LEU A 260 25.04 -10.19 0.90
N ASP A 261 25.63 -10.15 2.12
CA ASP A 261 26.77 -11.01 2.48
C ASP A 261 26.40 -12.50 2.40
N GLY A 262 25.21 -12.88 2.92
CA GLY A 262 24.71 -14.24 2.82
C GLY A 262 24.48 -14.69 1.36
N LEU A 263 23.92 -13.81 0.52
CA LEU A 263 23.75 -14.10 -0.90
C LEU A 263 25.09 -14.22 -1.63
N ALA A 264 26.10 -13.41 -1.29
CA ALA A 264 27.45 -13.50 -1.86
C ALA A 264 28.09 -14.88 -1.64
N MET A 265 27.85 -15.48 -0.48
CA MET A 265 28.32 -16.86 -0.22
C MET A 265 27.63 -17.90 -1.10
N MET A 266 26.36 -17.70 -1.44
CA MET A 266 25.60 -18.62 -2.31
C MET A 266 26.04 -18.50 -3.77
N VAL A 267 26.34 -17.32 -4.26
CA VAL A 267 26.77 -17.09 -5.65
C VAL A 267 28.28 -17.30 -5.85
N GLY A 268 29.02 -17.68 -4.82
CA GLY A 268 30.45 -17.94 -4.90
C GLY A 268 31.31 -16.66 -5.02
N ASP A 269 30.77 -15.51 -4.75
CA ASP A 269 31.41 -14.21 -4.86
C ASP A 269 32.04 -13.84 -3.49
N ASN A 270 33.26 -14.29 -3.26
CA ASN A 270 34.03 -13.98 -2.04
C ASN A 270 34.77 -12.62 -2.11
N GLN A 271 34.40 -11.70 -3.04
CA GLN A 271 35.00 -10.37 -3.15
C GLN A 271 33.99 -9.29 -3.51
#